data_3fee223ccbbd10d7d8d0ae1c971dbdcf
#
_entry.id   3fee223ccbbd10d7d8d0ae1c971dbdcf
#
_cell.length_a   1.000
_cell.length_b   1.000
_cell.length_c   1.000
_cell.angle_alpha   90.00
_cell.angle_beta   90.00
_cell.angle_gamma   90.00
#
_symmetry.space_group_name_H-M   'P 1'
#
loop_
_entity.id
_entity.type
_entity.pdbx_description
1 polymer ?
#
loop_
_entity_poly.entity_id
_entity_poly.type
_entity_poly.pdbx_seq_one_letter_code
_entity_poly.pdbx_strand_id
1 'polypeptide(L)'
;MDYCVVLVTVSSESEGKGIARALVEERLAACVNIIPGLTSIYRWEGKICEDQELLLVIKTQGQKVAALCERIGHLHSYAVPEVIALPIAEGSARYLEWLDSCLAAPFPATASAEGRQFNGAPSPDRGKE
;
A
#
# COMPACT_ATOMS: atom_id res chain seq x y z
N MET A 1 -2.33 -16.22 -4.21
CA MET A 1 -3.39 -15.20 -4.20
C MET A 1 -3.08 -14.18 -5.24
N ASP A 2 -4.07 -13.87 -6.05
CA ASP A 2 -3.85 -12.94 -7.13
C ASP A 2 -3.80 -11.50 -6.69
N TYR A 3 -4.71 -11.10 -5.85
CA TYR A 3 -4.75 -9.73 -5.34
C TYR A 3 -4.89 -9.78 -3.83
N CYS A 4 -4.36 -8.78 -3.17
CA CYS A 4 -4.46 -8.77 -1.72
C CYS A 4 -4.47 -7.36 -1.15
N VAL A 5 -4.93 -7.28 0.08
CA VAL A 5 -4.86 -6.08 0.88
C VAL A 5 -3.80 -6.35 1.93
N VAL A 6 -2.87 -5.43 2.09
CA VAL A 6 -1.83 -5.57 3.10
C VAL A 6 -2.08 -4.51 4.16
N LEU A 7 -2.07 -4.91 5.42
CA LEU A 7 -2.28 -4.01 6.54
C LEU A 7 -0.97 -3.74 7.24
N VAL A 8 -0.71 -2.46 7.51
CA VAL A 8 0.52 -2.03 8.18
C VAL A 8 0.13 -0.91 9.12
N THR A 9 0.63 -0.90 10.34
CA THR A 9 0.40 0.23 11.22
C THR A 9 1.66 1.06 11.32
N VAL A 10 1.49 2.37 11.47
CA VAL A 10 2.62 3.30 11.60
C VAL A 10 2.32 4.26 12.73
N SER A 11 3.37 4.89 13.26
CA SER A 11 3.20 5.76 14.43
C SER A 11 2.92 7.20 14.10
N SER A 12 3.10 7.63 12.87
CA SER A 12 2.85 9.03 12.53
C SER A 12 2.38 9.17 11.10
N GLU A 13 1.72 10.28 10.83
CA GLU A 13 1.22 10.53 9.50
C GLU A 13 2.37 10.70 8.52
N SER A 14 3.43 11.35 8.93
CA SER A 14 4.53 11.57 7.99
C SER A 14 5.22 10.25 7.65
N GLU A 15 5.36 9.34 8.60
CA GLU A 15 5.93 8.03 8.29
C GLU A 15 5.01 7.28 7.35
N GLY A 16 3.71 7.32 7.60
CA GLY A 16 2.74 6.64 6.74
C GLY A 16 2.78 7.16 5.33
N LYS A 17 2.85 8.48 5.17
CA LYS A 17 2.90 9.05 3.83
C LYS A 17 4.20 8.70 3.12
N GLY A 18 5.31 8.69 3.86
CA GLY A 18 6.60 8.34 3.26
C GLY A 18 6.60 6.91 2.74
N ILE A 19 6.11 5.98 3.56
CA ILE A 19 6.05 4.59 3.15
C ILE A 19 5.09 4.44 1.97
N ALA A 20 3.91 5.06 2.06
CA ALA A 20 2.91 4.93 1.01
C ALA A 20 3.44 5.43 -0.33
N ARG A 21 4.09 6.59 -0.33
CA ARG A 21 4.61 7.11 -1.59
C ARG A 21 5.69 6.22 -2.16
N ALA A 22 6.59 5.72 -1.32
CA ALA A 22 7.65 4.86 -1.80
C ALA A 22 7.08 3.60 -2.44
N LEU A 23 6.09 2.99 -1.80
CA LEU A 23 5.52 1.75 -2.33
C LEU A 23 4.82 1.99 -3.67
N VAL A 24 4.11 3.10 -3.78
CA VAL A 24 3.41 3.39 -5.03
C VAL A 24 4.42 3.75 -6.13
N GLU A 25 5.40 4.56 -5.79
CA GLU A 25 6.39 4.96 -6.79
C GLU A 25 7.20 3.77 -7.30
N GLU A 26 7.47 2.82 -6.43
CA GLU A 26 8.26 1.66 -6.80
C GLU A 26 7.42 0.53 -7.37
N ARG A 27 6.14 0.77 -7.58
CA ARG A 27 5.21 -0.18 -8.15
C ARG A 27 5.07 -1.45 -7.31
N LEU A 28 5.21 -1.30 -6.01
CA LEU A 28 4.96 -2.39 -5.09
C LEU A 28 3.53 -2.35 -4.58
N ALA A 29 2.86 -1.22 -4.75
CA ALA A 29 1.46 -1.08 -4.37
C ALA A 29 0.76 -0.22 -5.40
N ALA A 30 -0.49 -0.54 -5.67
CA ALA A 30 -1.29 0.27 -6.57
C ALA A 30 -1.90 1.45 -5.84
N CYS A 31 -2.22 1.26 -4.58
CA CYS A 31 -2.91 2.27 -3.81
C CYS A 31 -2.67 2.02 -2.34
N VAL A 32 -2.51 3.08 -1.57
CA VAL A 32 -2.39 2.99 -0.13
C VAL A 32 -3.35 4.00 0.48
N ASN A 33 -4.26 3.52 1.32
CA ASN A 33 -5.12 4.42 2.08
C ASN A 33 -4.55 4.55 3.47
N ILE A 34 -4.53 5.75 4.01
CA ILE A 34 -3.99 6.00 5.34
C ILE A 34 -5.15 6.39 6.23
N ILE A 35 -5.38 5.62 7.28
CA ILE A 35 -6.51 5.86 8.19
C ILE A 35 -5.95 6.22 9.54
N PRO A 36 -6.16 7.45 10.00
CA PRO A 36 -5.62 7.88 11.29
C PRO A 36 -6.56 7.52 12.41
N GLY A 37 -6.08 7.73 13.62
CA GLY A 37 -6.98 7.69 14.76
C GLY A 37 -7.25 6.34 15.38
N LEU A 38 -6.38 5.39 15.19
CA LEU A 38 -6.62 4.10 15.82
C LEU A 38 -5.79 3.96 17.08
N THR A 39 -6.26 3.15 17.99
CA THR A 39 -5.53 2.82 19.21
C THR A 39 -5.17 1.35 19.14
N SER A 40 -3.91 1.04 19.33
CA SER A 40 -3.44 -0.34 19.31
C SER A 40 -3.08 -0.76 20.73
N ILE A 41 -3.54 -1.92 21.14
CA ILE A 41 -3.23 -2.47 22.44
C ILE A 41 -2.58 -3.82 22.20
N TYR A 42 -1.36 -4.01 22.68
CA TYR A 42 -0.61 -5.20 22.31
C TYR A 42 0.41 -5.52 23.40
N ARG A 43 0.99 -6.70 23.31
CA ARG A 43 2.02 -7.10 24.27
C ARG A 43 3.39 -6.95 23.61
N TRP A 44 4.29 -6.30 24.30
CA TRP A 44 5.66 -6.14 23.80
C TRP A 44 6.61 -6.30 24.95
N GLU A 45 7.54 -7.23 24.85
CA GLU A 45 8.54 -7.50 25.86
C GLU A 45 7.93 -7.69 27.25
N GLY A 46 6.87 -8.47 27.28
CA GLY A 46 6.23 -8.81 28.56
C GLY A 46 5.29 -7.78 29.11
N LYS A 47 5.10 -6.67 28.43
CA LYS A 47 4.24 -5.62 28.94
C LYS A 47 3.10 -5.35 27.97
N ILE A 48 2.00 -4.87 28.52
CA ILE A 48 0.86 -4.45 27.71
C ILE A 48 1.08 -2.99 27.34
N CYS A 49 1.08 -2.71 26.05
CA CYS A 49 1.31 -1.36 25.55
C CYS A 49 0.06 -0.84 24.86
N GLU A 50 -0.11 0.46 24.89
CA GLU A 50 -1.25 1.09 24.23
C GLU A 50 -0.72 2.31 23.48
N ASP A 51 -0.89 2.35 22.18
CA ASP A 51 -0.35 3.42 21.36
C ASP A 51 -1.37 3.92 20.36
N GLN A 52 -1.25 5.19 20.01
CA GLN A 52 -2.04 5.74 18.92
C GLN A 52 -1.29 5.50 17.65
N GLU A 53 -1.98 4.98 16.64
CA GLU A 53 -1.34 4.65 15.37
C GLU A 53 -2.24 4.99 14.21
N LEU A 54 -1.69 4.87 12.99
CA LEU A 54 -2.46 4.99 11.77
C LEU A 54 -2.37 3.67 11.05
N LEU A 55 -3.39 3.34 10.26
CA LEU A 55 -3.41 2.09 9.51
C LEU A 55 -3.20 2.38 8.04
N LEU A 56 -2.28 1.67 7.42
CA LEU A 56 -2.13 1.71 5.98
C LEU A 56 -2.86 0.51 5.41
N VAL A 57 -3.76 0.78 4.47
CA VAL A 57 -4.49 -0.27 3.78
C VAL A 57 -3.95 -0.27 2.36
N ILE A 58 -3.16 -1.28 2.03
CA ILE A 58 -2.38 -1.30 0.80
C ILE A 58 -2.99 -2.29 -0.16
N LYS A 59 -3.22 -1.89 -1.41
CA LYS A 59 -3.76 -2.80 -2.40
C LYS A 59 -2.70 -3.17 -3.40
N THR A 60 -2.48 -4.47 -3.60
CA THR A 60 -1.41 -4.93 -4.47
C THR A 60 -1.71 -6.34 -4.98
N GLN A 61 -0.79 -6.91 -5.71
CA GLN A 61 -0.88 -8.27 -6.19
C GLN A 61 -0.14 -9.20 -5.24
N GLY A 62 -0.61 -10.45 -5.14
CA GLY A 62 0.05 -11.40 -4.26
C GLY A 62 1.51 -11.58 -4.56
N GLN A 63 1.87 -11.55 -5.85
CA GLN A 63 3.26 -11.77 -6.21
C GLN A 63 4.17 -10.62 -5.79
N LYS A 64 3.62 -9.48 -5.40
CA LYS A 64 4.43 -8.36 -4.95
C LYS A 64 4.65 -8.36 -3.44
N VAL A 65 3.95 -9.21 -2.70
CA VAL A 65 3.96 -9.13 -1.25
C VAL A 65 5.34 -9.32 -0.63
N ALA A 66 6.12 -10.28 -1.14
CA ALA A 66 7.43 -10.51 -0.55
C ALA A 66 8.33 -9.29 -0.69
N ALA A 67 8.36 -8.69 -1.87
CA ALA A 67 9.17 -7.49 -2.09
C ALA A 67 8.64 -6.32 -1.28
N LEU A 68 7.32 -6.23 -1.15
CA LEU A 68 6.71 -5.17 -0.38
C LEU A 68 7.09 -5.29 1.09
N CYS A 69 7.04 -6.50 1.63
CA CYS A 69 7.41 -6.71 3.03
C CYS A 69 8.85 -6.32 3.27
N GLU A 70 9.74 -6.70 2.36
CA GLU A 70 11.13 -6.36 2.53
C GLU A 70 11.33 -4.85 2.48
N ARG A 71 10.66 -4.19 1.57
CA ARG A 71 10.80 -2.75 1.44
C ARG A 71 10.28 -2.03 2.69
N ILE A 72 9.15 -2.48 3.21
CA ILE A 72 8.62 -1.88 4.42
C ILE A 72 9.59 -2.08 5.57
N GLY A 73 10.23 -3.22 5.65
CA GLY A 73 11.22 -3.45 6.70
C GLY A 73 12.35 -2.43 6.69
N HIS A 74 12.71 -1.92 5.51
CA HIS A 74 13.77 -0.91 5.43
C HIS A 74 13.25 0.49 5.72
N LEU A 75 11.96 0.74 5.50
CA LEU A 75 11.44 2.09 5.66
C LEU A 75 10.80 2.34 7.02
N HIS A 76 10.36 1.28 7.68
CA HIS A 76 9.58 1.44 8.89
C HIS A 76 10.47 1.69 10.10
N SER A 77 9.98 2.51 11.03
CA SER A 77 10.74 2.84 12.22
C SER A 77 10.74 1.73 13.25
N TYR A 78 9.77 0.82 13.21
CA TYR A 78 9.72 -0.26 14.17
C TYR A 78 10.67 -1.38 13.80
N ALA A 79 11.21 -2.06 14.81
CA ALA A 79 12.04 -3.22 14.55
C ALA A 79 11.22 -4.36 13.99
N VAL A 80 9.97 -4.50 14.44
CA VAL A 80 9.11 -5.58 13.98
C VAL A 80 7.77 -4.96 13.58
N PRO A 81 7.65 -4.45 12.36
CA PRO A 81 6.40 -3.83 11.95
C PRO A 81 5.34 -4.87 11.62
N GLU A 82 4.09 -4.51 11.79
CA GLU A 82 3.00 -5.38 11.36
C GLU A 82 2.89 -5.29 9.85
N VAL A 83 2.97 -6.40 9.15
CA VAL A 83 2.76 -6.44 7.71
C VAL A 83 2.04 -7.76 7.45
N ILE A 84 0.74 -7.70 7.23
CA ILE A 84 -0.03 -8.92 6.99
C ILE A 84 -0.86 -8.75 5.74
N ALA A 85 -0.95 -9.80 4.95
CA ALA A 85 -1.67 -9.76 3.68
C ALA A 85 -2.93 -10.60 3.77
N LEU A 86 -4.01 -10.05 3.26
CA LEU A 86 -5.29 -10.74 3.20
C LEU A 86 -5.66 -10.91 1.74
N PRO A 87 -6.11 -12.08 1.33
CA PRO A 87 -6.49 -12.24 -0.07
C PRO A 87 -7.77 -11.50 -0.37
N ILE A 88 -7.89 -10.96 -1.57
CA ILE A 88 -9.11 -10.34 -2.02
C ILE A 88 -9.85 -11.41 -2.80
N ALA A 89 -10.97 -11.87 -2.25
CA ALA A 89 -11.72 -12.94 -2.89
C ALA A 89 -12.36 -12.48 -4.18
N GLU A 90 -12.92 -11.29 -4.20
CA GLU A 90 -13.60 -10.77 -5.36
C GLU A 90 -13.49 -9.27 -5.41
N GLY A 91 -13.52 -8.69 -6.57
CA GLY A 91 -13.49 -7.25 -6.71
C GLY A 91 -14.02 -6.85 -8.07
N SER A 92 -14.27 -5.58 -8.24
CA SER A 92 -14.74 -5.04 -9.50
C SER A 92 -13.68 -5.31 -10.57
N ALA A 93 -14.08 -5.85 -11.72
CA ALA A 93 -13.14 -6.15 -12.78
C ALA A 93 -12.38 -4.91 -13.21
N ARG A 94 -13.07 -3.77 -13.31
CA ARG A 94 -12.40 -2.56 -13.73
C ARG A 94 -11.38 -2.11 -12.72
N TYR A 95 -11.67 -2.23 -11.44
CA TYR A 95 -10.72 -1.82 -10.41
C TYR A 95 -9.51 -2.73 -10.43
N LEU A 96 -9.73 -4.05 -10.58
CA LEU A 96 -8.61 -4.97 -10.58
C LEU A 96 -7.72 -4.78 -11.80
N GLU A 97 -8.33 -4.42 -12.95
CA GLU A 97 -7.53 -4.10 -14.12
C GLU A 97 -6.70 -2.85 -13.89
N TRP A 98 -7.28 -1.86 -13.23
CA TRP A 98 -6.53 -0.66 -12.92
C TRP A 98 -5.38 -0.99 -11.99
N LEU A 99 -5.64 -1.86 -11.00
CA LEU A 99 -4.62 -2.26 -10.07
C LEU A 99 -3.46 -2.93 -10.81
N ASP A 100 -3.77 -3.82 -11.75
CA ASP A 100 -2.73 -4.47 -12.53
C ASP A 100 -1.92 -3.44 -13.31
N SER A 101 -2.58 -2.46 -13.88
CA SER A 101 -1.87 -1.48 -14.70
C SER A 101 -0.90 -0.64 -13.86
N CYS A 102 -1.23 -0.41 -12.61
CA CYS A 102 -0.36 0.37 -11.75
C CYS A 102 0.91 -0.38 -11.38
N LEU A 103 0.84 -1.72 -11.39
CA LEU A 103 1.98 -2.51 -10.95
C LEU A 103 2.82 -3.05 -12.09
N ALA A 104 2.36 -2.88 -13.32
CA ALA A 104 3.10 -3.37 -14.46
C ALA A 104 4.39 -2.58 -14.61
N ALA A 105 5.38 -3.22 -15.18
CA ALA A 105 6.63 -2.54 -15.40
C ALA A 105 6.41 -1.32 -16.27
N PRO A 106 7.12 -0.25 -16.03
CA PRO A 106 6.92 0.93 -16.84
C PRO A 106 7.29 0.68 -18.29
N PHE A 107 6.65 1.41 -19.18
CA PHE A 107 7.01 1.33 -20.56
C PHE A 107 8.40 1.86 -20.75
N PRO A 108 9.04 1.52 -21.86
CA PRO A 108 10.33 2.12 -22.15
C PRO A 108 10.23 3.63 -22.16
N ALA A 109 11.29 4.26 -21.82
CA ALA A 109 11.27 5.69 -21.70
C ALA A 109 10.70 6.38 -22.89
N THR A 110 10.99 5.91 -24.05
CA THR A 110 10.49 6.61 -25.21
C THR A 110 9.00 6.58 -25.30
N ALA A 111 8.40 5.60 -24.77
CA ALA A 111 6.99 5.53 -24.90
C ALA A 111 6.28 6.02 -23.76
N SER A 112 6.90 6.17 -22.74
CA SER A 112 6.13 6.41 -21.64
C SER A 112 5.65 7.71 -21.49
N ALA A 113 6.28 8.59 -21.87
CA ALA A 113 5.90 9.80 -21.53
C ALA A 113 4.55 10.12 -21.65
N GLU A 114 4.07 10.16 -22.61
CA GLU A 114 2.84 10.56 -22.69
C GLU A 114 1.92 9.71 -22.38
N GLY A 115 1.35 9.44 -22.70
CA GLY A 115 0.40 8.62 -22.49
C GLY A 115 -0.02 8.38 -21.29
N ARG A 116 0.52 8.20 -20.59
CA ARG A 116 -0.03 7.74 -19.54
C ARG A 116 -0.23 8.55 -18.56
N GLN A 117 0.14 9.37 -18.52
CA GLN A 117 -0.04 10.04 -17.51
C GLN A 117 -1.22 10.37 -17.17
N PHE A 118 -1.58 10.40 -17.07
CA PHE A 118 -2.59 10.64 -16.71
C PHE A 118 -3.53 10.19 -16.79
N ASN A 119 -3.49 10.04 -17.34
CA ASN A 119 -4.60 9.73 -17.56
C ASN A 119 -5.05 8.74 -16.88
N GLY A 120 -4.50 8.06 -16.73
CA GLY A 120 -5.03 7.02 -16.15
C GLY A 120 -5.45 7.29 -14.89
N ALA A 121 -5.05 8.13 -14.43
CA ALA A 121 -5.34 8.25 -13.19
C ALA A 121 -6.61 8.47 -12.97
N PRO A 122 -7.14 7.79 -12.27
CA PRO A 122 -8.41 7.84 -12.04
C PRO A 122 -8.62 9.00 -11.45
N SER A 123 -8.10 9.53 -11.30
CA SER A 123 -8.44 10.58 -10.86
C SER A 123 -9.29 10.68 -9.79
N PRO A 124 -9.33 11.61 -9.24
CA PRO A 124 -10.07 11.83 -8.12
C PRO A 124 -11.47 11.69 -8.39
N ASP A 125 -11.84 11.81 -9.58
CA ASP A 125 -13.15 11.60 -9.82
C ASP A 125 -13.60 10.32 -9.52
N ARG A 126 -12.80 9.34 -9.54
CA ARG A 126 -13.24 8.07 -9.26
C ARG A 126 -14.02 8.09 -8.06
N GLY A 127 -13.80 8.90 -7.21
CA GLY A 127 -14.49 8.83 -6.05
C GLY A 127 -15.76 9.47 -6.13
N LYS A 128 -16.04 10.28 -6.97
CA LYS A 128 -17.23 10.77 -6.99
C LYS A 128 -18.05 10.25 -7.88
N GLU A 129 -17.75 9.50 -8.50
CA GLU A 129 -18.62 9.03 -9.35
C GLU A 129 -19.23 8.13 -8.97
#